data_2408a8afc5de1d92a0a9be08556c0f08
#
_entry.id   2408a8afc5de1d92a0a9be08556c0f08
#
_cell.length_a   1.000
_cell.length_b   1.000
_cell.length_c   1.000
_cell.angle_alpha   90.00
_cell.angle_beta   90.00
_cell.angle_gamma   90.00
#
_symmetry.space_group_name_H-M   'P 1'
#
loop_
_entity.id
_entity.type
_entity.pdbx_description
1 polymer ?
#
loop_
_entity_poly.entity_id
_entity_poly.type
_entity_poly.pdbx_seq_one_letter_code
_entity_poly.pdbx_strand_id
1 'polypeptide(L)'
;MKILLVDDDKVDRALVIRALKKSNLDVQITEAITVDQGLEMYSSNAYDVVLVDYQMPQRNGLDMIVELRRESKDNSTAIVMMSSSEDEQLSLDSIHAGAQDFLLKSEISSARLKRALLQASTRFELEKKLYSTYQTVKSLAETDSLTGLSNRYFFDESLKQVLAINNRSKKKVALLLFDLDDFKMVNDSFGHDVGDILLKKVVARIKGCLRGSETFARLGGDEFAIMLGNLDSSDQA
;
A
#
# COMPACT_ATOMS: atom_id res chain seq x y z
N MET A 1 -4.17 11.20 -21.09
CA MET A 1 -3.19 11.13 -19.97
C MET A 1 -3.14 12.47 -19.27
N LYS A 2 -3.37 12.53 -17.97
CA LYS A 2 -3.30 13.75 -17.15
C LYS A 2 -1.92 13.86 -16.51
N ILE A 3 -1.24 14.96 -16.74
CA ILE A 3 0.14 15.19 -16.29
C ILE A 3 0.17 16.41 -15.37
N LEU A 4 0.77 16.26 -14.19
CA LEU A 4 1.17 17.38 -13.34
C LEU A 4 2.64 17.67 -13.61
N LEU A 5 2.95 18.86 -14.09
CA LEU A 5 4.31 19.34 -14.34
C LEU A 5 4.69 20.34 -13.24
N VAL A 6 5.70 20.00 -12.45
CA VAL A 6 6.16 20.79 -11.32
C VAL A 6 7.60 21.23 -11.57
N ASP A 7 7.81 22.50 -11.83
CA ASP A 7 9.10 23.09 -12.18
C ASP A 7 8.98 24.60 -12.00
N ASP A 8 9.92 25.28 -11.39
CA ASP A 8 9.86 26.72 -11.15
C ASP A 8 10.32 27.54 -12.36
N ASP A 9 11.15 26.94 -13.23
CA ASP A 9 11.65 27.62 -14.45
C ASP A 9 10.61 27.59 -15.57
N LYS A 10 10.19 28.78 -15.99
CA LYS A 10 9.22 28.94 -17.10
C LYS A 10 9.73 28.41 -18.44
N VAL A 11 11.06 28.50 -18.69
CA VAL A 11 11.67 28.05 -19.95
C VAL A 11 11.65 26.53 -20.02
N ASP A 12 12.00 25.87 -18.92
CA ASP A 12 12.01 24.42 -18.83
C ASP A 12 10.58 23.85 -18.95
N ARG A 13 9.60 24.47 -18.27
CA ARG A 13 8.18 24.08 -18.45
C ARG A 13 7.73 24.22 -19.90
N ALA A 14 8.07 25.31 -20.56
CA ALA A 14 7.72 25.52 -21.97
C ALA A 14 8.37 24.49 -22.89
N LEU A 15 9.60 24.07 -22.61
CA LEU A 15 10.33 23.04 -23.35
C LEU A 15 9.63 21.69 -23.20
N VAL A 16 9.28 21.28 -21.98
CA VAL A 16 8.55 20.03 -21.69
C VAL A 16 7.19 20.05 -22.40
N ILE A 17 6.41 21.11 -22.25
CA ILE A 17 5.09 21.23 -22.89
C ILE A 17 5.19 21.15 -24.41
N ARG A 18 6.19 21.82 -25.01
CA ARG A 18 6.43 21.76 -26.46
C ARG A 18 6.78 20.34 -26.92
N ALA A 19 7.62 19.63 -26.15
CA ALA A 19 7.99 18.25 -26.44
C ALA A 19 6.79 17.31 -26.35
N LEU A 20 5.94 17.48 -25.33
CA LEU A 20 4.69 16.71 -25.13
C LEU A 20 3.71 16.93 -26.29
N LYS A 21 3.46 18.18 -26.67
CA LYS A 21 2.58 18.51 -27.82
C LYS A 21 3.03 17.88 -29.13
N LYS A 22 4.35 17.72 -29.34
CA LYS A 22 4.92 17.06 -30.53
C LYS A 22 4.95 15.53 -30.45
N SER A 23 4.63 14.94 -29.30
CA SER A 23 4.75 13.49 -29.09
C SER A 23 3.59 12.66 -29.63
N ASN A 24 2.54 13.29 -30.15
CA ASN A 24 1.27 12.67 -30.54
C ASN A 24 0.59 11.88 -29.40
N LEU A 25 0.87 12.25 -28.15
CA LEU A 25 0.10 11.77 -27.00
C LEU A 25 -1.05 12.74 -26.74
N ASP A 26 -2.22 12.18 -26.45
CA ASP A 26 -3.34 12.99 -25.94
C ASP A 26 -3.09 13.25 -24.44
N VAL A 27 -2.63 14.47 -24.12
CA VAL A 27 -2.22 14.87 -22.79
C VAL A 27 -2.94 16.13 -22.33
N GLN A 28 -3.35 16.11 -21.07
CA GLN A 28 -3.81 17.28 -20.33
C GLN A 28 -2.73 17.64 -19.31
N ILE A 29 -2.18 18.84 -19.39
CA ILE A 29 -1.05 19.27 -18.55
C ILE A 29 -1.54 20.33 -17.59
N THR A 30 -1.26 20.12 -16.30
CA THR A 30 -1.43 21.09 -15.22
C THR A 30 -0.04 21.51 -14.76
N GLU A 31 0.22 22.80 -14.65
CA GLU A 31 1.52 23.34 -14.23
C GLU A 31 1.48 23.79 -12.77
N ALA A 32 2.54 23.49 -12.01
CA ALA A 32 2.83 24.04 -10.70
C ALA A 32 4.26 24.60 -10.70
N ILE A 33 4.47 25.67 -9.97
CA ILE A 33 5.76 26.38 -9.92
C ILE A 33 6.48 26.18 -8.58
N THR A 34 5.88 25.51 -7.63
CA THR A 34 6.47 25.12 -6.35
C THR A 34 6.02 23.71 -5.96
N VAL A 35 6.76 23.07 -5.07
CA VAL A 35 6.40 21.77 -4.49
C VAL A 35 5.05 21.84 -3.79
N ASP A 36 4.84 22.87 -2.96
CA ASP A 36 3.60 23.01 -2.17
C ASP A 36 2.37 23.19 -3.07
N GLN A 37 2.48 24.00 -4.13
CA GLN A 37 1.42 24.12 -5.13
C GLN A 37 1.16 22.78 -5.85
N GLY A 38 2.22 22.04 -6.18
CA GLY A 38 2.11 20.71 -6.78
C GLY A 38 1.38 19.72 -5.89
N LEU A 39 1.69 19.69 -4.59
CA LEU A 39 1.04 18.84 -3.60
C LEU A 39 -0.45 19.22 -3.40
N GLU A 40 -0.77 20.50 -3.34
CA GLU A 40 -2.15 20.98 -3.25
C GLU A 40 -2.98 20.55 -4.47
N MET A 41 -2.43 20.75 -5.67
CA MET A 41 -3.08 20.31 -6.92
C MET A 41 -3.24 18.79 -6.98
N TYR A 42 -2.24 18.04 -6.52
CA TYR A 42 -2.29 16.58 -6.47
C TYR A 42 -3.35 16.06 -5.50
N SER A 43 -3.50 16.68 -4.34
CA SER A 43 -4.53 16.29 -3.35
C SER A 43 -5.96 16.52 -3.85
N SER A 44 -6.14 17.49 -4.76
CA SER A 44 -7.44 17.91 -5.28
C SER A 44 -7.82 17.21 -6.60
N ASN A 45 -6.87 16.58 -7.29
CA ASN A 45 -7.07 16.01 -8.62
C ASN A 45 -6.32 14.69 -8.80
N ALA A 46 -6.83 13.84 -9.69
CA ALA A 46 -6.13 12.62 -10.11
C ALA A 46 -5.23 12.90 -11.33
N TYR A 47 -3.98 12.46 -11.26
CA TYR A 47 -3.01 12.54 -12.34
C TYR A 47 -2.46 11.15 -12.67
N ASP A 48 -2.21 10.89 -13.95
CA ASP A 48 -1.58 9.65 -14.41
C ASP A 48 -0.06 9.68 -14.19
N VAL A 49 0.55 10.86 -14.40
CA VAL A 49 1.99 11.07 -14.24
C VAL A 49 2.27 12.42 -13.59
N VAL A 50 3.25 12.45 -12.69
CA VAL A 50 3.88 13.66 -12.18
C VAL A 50 5.27 13.77 -12.79
N LEU A 51 5.53 14.89 -13.47
CA LEU A 51 6.87 15.32 -13.89
C LEU A 51 7.34 16.35 -12.89
N VAL A 52 8.42 16.10 -12.18
CA VAL A 52 8.89 16.99 -11.11
C VAL A 52 10.36 17.33 -11.33
N ASP A 53 10.68 18.63 -11.28
CA ASP A 53 12.08 19.07 -11.30
C ASP A 53 12.71 18.82 -9.93
N TYR A 54 13.99 18.43 -9.95
CA TYR A 54 14.76 18.30 -8.72
C TYR A 54 15.08 19.63 -8.08
N GLN A 55 15.57 20.60 -8.86
CA GLN A 55 16.07 21.89 -8.36
C GLN A 55 14.94 22.90 -8.30
N MET A 56 14.26 22.98 -7.18
CA MET A 56 13.24 24.00 -6.93
C MET A 56 13.53 24.81 -5.67
N PRO A 57 13.06 26.06 -5.59
CA PRO A 57 13.23 26.91 -4.41
C PRO A 57 12.54 26.32 -3.18
N GLN A 58 13.16 26.49 -2.00
CA GLN A 58 12.66 26.10 -0.67
C GLN A 58 12.60 24.60 -0.43
N ARG A 59 11.98 23.83 -1.31
CA ARG A 59 11.85 22.38 -1.24
C ARG A 59 12.21 21.78 -2.60
N ASN A 60 12.99 20.73 -2.61
CA ASN A 60 13.39 20.06 -3.85
C ASN A 60 12.36 19.02 -4.29
N GLY A 61 12.51 18.51 -5.52
CA GLY A 61 11.60 17.51 -6.08
C GLY A 61 11.63 16.17 -5.36
N LEU A 62 12.75 15.84 -4.70
CA LEU A 62 12.86 14.60 -3.92
C LEU A 62 11.95 14.65 -2.68
N ASP A 63 11.87 15.80 -2.01
CA ASP A 63 10.95 16.02 -0.90
C ASP A 63 9.49 15.80 -1.33
N MET A 64 9.14 16.28 -2.53
CA MET A 64 7.81 16.05 -3.11
C MET A 64 7.52 14.57 -3.35
N ILE A 65 8.47 13.82 -3.92
CA ILE A 65 8.29 12.38 -4.17
C ILE A 65 8.03 11.63 -2.85
N VAL A 66 8.84 11.90 -1.82
CA VAL A 66 8.70 11.26 -0.50
C VAL A 66 7.32 11.54 0.09
N GLU A 67 6.84 12.78 0.00
CA GLU A 67 5.53 13.17 0.53
C GLU A 67 4.39 12.53 -0.25
N LEU A 68 4.45 12.53 -1.59
CA LEU A 68 3.46 11.85 -2.44
C LEU A 68 3.37 10.35 -2.13
N ARG A 69 4.49 9.70 -1.87
CA ARG A 69 4.51 8.25 -1.53
C ARG A 69 4.03 7.97 -0.10
N ARG A 70 4.19 8.93 0.81
CA ARG A 70 3.73 8.80 2.20
C ARG A 70 2.23 9.03 2.34
N GLU A 71 1.67 10.01 1.65
CA GLU A 71 0.28 10.43 1.81
C GLU A 71 -0.71 9.63 0.96
N SER A 72 -0.27 9.13 -0.21
CA SER A 72 -1.17 8.41 -1.10
C SER A 72 -1.40 6.98 -0.64
N LYS A 73 -2.54 6.72 0.00
CA LYS A 73 -3.00 5.36 0.33
C LYS A 73 -3.15 4.46 -0.90
N ASP A 74 -3.32 5.03 -2.08
CA ASP A 74 -3.56 4.28 -3.32
C ASP A 74 -2.38 4.28 -4.30
N ASN A 75 -1.25 4.98 -4.00
CA ASN A 75 -0.11 5.05 -4.91
C ASN A 75 -0.57 5.03 -6.39
N SER A 76 -1.38 6.01 -6.82
CA SER A 76 -2.09 5.91 -8.10
C SER A 76 -1.40 6.60 -9.27
N THR A 77 -0.19 7.16 -9.08
CA THR A 77 0.46 8.04 -10.06
C THR A 77 1.91 7.67 -10.28
N ALA A 78 2.33 7.55 -11.53
CA ALA A 78 3.73 7.42 -11.91
C ALA A 78 4.47 8.75 -11.71
N ILE A 79 5.71 8.72 -11.24
CA ILE A 79 6.53 9.91 -11.03
C ILE A 79 7.80 9.80 -11.87
N VAL A 80 8.11 10.85 -12.60
CA VAL A 80 9.37 11.00 -13.34
C VAL A 80 10.07 12.25 -12.82
N MET A 81 11.28 12.06 -12.28
CA MET A 81 12.14 13.16 -11.87
C MET A 81 12.84 13.75 -13.08
N MET A 82 12.92 15.07 -13.14
CA MET A 82 13.73 15.79 -14.13
C MET A 82 14.88 16.51 -13.41
N SER A 83 16.04 16.60 -14.02
CA SER A 83 17.16 17.36 -13.49
C SER A 83 18.07 17.89 -14.58
N SER A 84 18.74 19.00 -14.32
CA SER A 84 19.83 19.53 -15.14
C SER A 84 21.20 18.92 -14.78
N SER A 85 21.29 18.24 -13.62
CA SER A 85 22.50 17.58 -13.14
C SER A 85 22.62 16.16 -13.67
N GLU A 86 23.82 15.81 -14.14
CA GLU A 86 24.19 14.44 -14.54
C GLU A 86 24.68 13.59 -13.36
N ASP A 87 24.33 13.98 -12.14
CA ASP A 87 24.72 13.25 -10.93
C ASP A 87 24.00 11.89 -10.85
N GLU A 88 24.79 10.83 -10.95
CA GLU A 88 24.31 9.45 -10.93
C GLU A 88 23.69 9.10 -9.56
N GLN A 89 24.22 9.65 -8.45
CA GLN A 89 23.67 9.44 -7.12
C GLN A 89 22.27 10.03 -7.00
N LEU A 90 22.03 11.21 -7.57
CA LEU A 90 20.72 11.84 -7.59
C LEU A 90 19.68 10.98 -8.33
N SER A 91 20.07 10.36 -9.45
CA SER A 91 19.21 9.43 -10.17
C SER A 91 18.81 8.24 -9.29
N LEU A 92 19.77 7.62 -8.60
CA LEU A 92 19.52 6.50 -7.69
C LEU A 92 18.63 6.91 -6.51
N ASP A 93 18.91 8.04 -5.88
CA ASP A 93 18.13 8.55 -4.75
C ASP A 93 16.67 8.83 -5.16
N SER A 94 16.45 9.34 -6.38
CA SER A 94 15.11 9.57 -6.92
C SER A 94 14.32 8.28 -7.11
N ILE A 95 14.95 7.24 -7.64
CA ILE A 95 14.34 5.91 -7.80
C ILE A 95 14.05 5.28 -6.42
N HIS A 96 14.99 5.37 -5.47
CA HIS A 96 14.78 4.87 -4.11
C HIS A 96 13.66 5.61 -3.35
N ALA A 97 13.48 6.90 -3.64
CA ALA A 97 12.37 7.68 -3.09
C ALA A 97 11.00 7.32 -3.70
N GLY A 98 10.98 6.58 -4.82
CA GLY A 98 9.76 6.08 -5.45
C GLY A 98 9.43 6.68 -6.81
N ALA A 99 10.39 7.34 -7.49
CA ALA A 99 10.23 7.70 -8.90
C ALA A 99 10.33 6.44 -9.78
N GLN A 100 9.57 6.40 -10.86
CA GLN A 100 9.63 5.31 -11.84
C GLN A 100 10.68 5.54 -12.92
N ASP A 101 11.05 6.79 -13.15
CA ASP A 101 12.12 7.14 -14.11
C ASP A 101 12.78 8.46 -13.72
N PHE A 102 13.99 8.68 -14.28
CA PHE A 102 14.78 9.91 -14.17
C PHE A 102 15.15 10.41 -15.56
N LEU A 103 15.02 11.71 -15.81
CA LEU A 103 15.23 12.33 -17.10
C LEU A 103 16.13 13.56 -17.00
N LEU A 104 17.22 13.58 -17.73
CA LEU A 104 18.05 14.79 -17.87
C LEU A 104 17.32 15.84 -18.72
N LYS A 105 17.27 17.08 -18.24
CA LYS A 105 16.64 18.20 -18.96
C LYS A 105 17.32 18.43 -20.32
N SER A 106 18.63 18.22 -20.41
CA SER A 106 19.41 18.29 -21.67
C SER A 106 18.98 17.27 -22.73
N GLU A 107 18.40 16.15 -22.32
CA GLU A 107 17.92 15.07 -23.20
C GLU A 107 16.45 15.20 -23.60
N ILE A 108 15.74 16.23 -23.13
CA ILE A 108 14.31 16.39 -23.39
C ILE A 108 14.07 16.59 -24.89
N SER A 109 13.47 15.57 -25.49
CA SER A 109 12.94 15.58 -26.85
C SER A 109 11.55 14.92 -26.83
N SER A 110 10.79 15.15 -27.88
CA SER A 110 9.45 14.52 -28.01
C SER A 110 9.50 12.99 -27.90
N ALA A 111 10.49 12.36 -28.54
CA ALA A 111 10.65 10.90 -28.51
C ALA A 111 11.11 10.39 -27.12
N ARG A 112 12.09 11.08 -26.50
CA ARG A 112 12.61 10.69 -25.18
C ARG A 112 11.57 10.84 -24.10
N LEU A 113 10.87 11.99 -24.06
CA LEU A 113 9.83 12.26 -23.09
C LEU A 113 8.64 11.30 -23.23
N LYS A 114 8.19 11.05 -24.47
CA LYS A 114 7.16 10.03 -24.73
C LYS A 114 7.56 8.67 -24.19
N ARG A 115 8.79 8.23 -24.44
CA ARG A 115 9.29 6.94 -23.95
C ARG A 115 9.32 6.91 -22.42
N ALA A 116 9.86 7.95 -21.78
CA ALA A 116 9.93 8.05 -20.32
C ALA A 116 8.54 7.96 -19.68
N LEU A 117 7.55 8.70 -20.19
CA LEU A 117 6.18 8.65 -19.68
C LEU A 117 5.56 7.26 -19.82
N LEU A 118 5.68 6.63 -20.98
CA LEU A 118 5.13 5.29 -21.21
C LEU A 118 5.81 4.24 -20.34
N GLN A 119 7.15 4.31 -20.22
CA GLN A 119 7.92 3.39 -19.37
C GLN A 119 7.57 3.58 -17.89
N ALA A 120 7.50 4.83 -17.42
CA ALA A 120 7.14 5.14 -16.04
C ALA A 120 5.71 4.64 -15.72
N SER A 121 4.75 4.89 -16.60
CA SER A 121 3.37 4.40 -16.41
C SER A 121 3.31 2.87 -16.40
N THR A 122 4.00 2.20 -17.35
CA THR A 122 4.00 0.72 -17.40
C THR A 122 4.68 0.13 -16.16
N ARG A 123 5.82 0.67 -15.73
CA ARG A 123 6.52 0.22 -14.53
C ARG A 123 5.66 0.38 -13.29
N PHE A 124 5.01 1.53 -13.16
CA PHE A 124 4.10 1.80 -12.07
C PHE A 124 2.93 0.81 -12.01
N GLU A 125 2.27 0.54 -13.14
CA GLU A 125 1.18 -0.45 -13.21
C GLU A 125 1.65 -1.86 -12.84
N LEU A 126 2.86 -2.25 -13.24
CA LEU A 126 3.45 -3.53 -12.87
C LEU A 126 3.74 -3.60 -11.35
N GLU A 127 4.30 -2.55 -10.76
CA GLU A 127 4.55 -2.45 -9.32
C GLU A 127 3.25 -2.55 -8.53
N LYS A 128 2.20 -1.84 -8.95
CA LYS A 128 0.87 -1.89 -8.36
C LYS A 128 0.24 -3.29 -8.43
N LYS A 129 0.34 -3.93 -9.59
CA LYS A 129 -0.16 -5.30 -9.79
C LYS A 129 0.61 -6.30 -8.93
N LEU A 130 1.93 -6.18 -8.85
CA LEU A 130 2.77 -7.03 -8.00
C LEU A 130 2.36 -6.88 -6.53
N TYR A 131 2.21 -5.66 -6.06
CA TYR A 131 1.79 -5.37 -4.68
C TYR A 131 0.40 -5.94 -4.37
N SER A 132 -0.58 -5.72 -5.24
CA SER A 132 -1.93 -6.26 -5.06
C SER A 132 -1.96 -7.80 -5.07
N THR A 133 -1.18 -8.42 -5.96
CA THR A 133 -1.04 -9.87 -6.01
C THR A 133 -0.39 -10.40 -4.72
N TYR A 134 0.67 -9.74 -4.25
CA TYR A 134 1.33 -10.10 -2.99
C TYR A 134 0.35 -10.03 -1.81
N GLN A 135 -0.43 -8.95 -1.70
CA GLN A 135 -1.45 -8.81 -0.65
C GLN A 135 -2.52 -9.91 -0.72
N THR A 136 -2.95 -10.27 -1.94
CA THR A 136 -3.92 -11.36 -2.14
C THR A 136 -3.34 -12.70 -1.69
N VAL A 137 -2.12 -13.04 -2.12
CA VAL A 137 -1.44 -14.28 -1.74
C VAL A 137 -1.21 -14.32 -0.22
N LYS A 138 -0.77 -13.22 0.36
CA LYS A 138 -0.61 -13.08 1.81
C LYS A 138 -1.92 -13.31 2.56
N SER A 139 -2.99 -12.67 2.12
CA SER A 139 -4.32 -12.86 2.73
C SER A 139 -4.79 -14.32 2.64
N LEU A 140 -4.65 -14.96 1.46
CA LEU A 140 -4.99 -16.38 1.30
C LEU A 140 -4.16 -17.31 2.19
N ALA A 141 -2.90 -16.97 2.43
CA ALA A 141 -2.01 -17.74 3.30
C ALA A 141 -2.29 -17.55 4.80
N GLU A 142 -2.79 -16.39 5.20
CA GLU A 142 -2.89 -15.99 6.61
C GLU A 142 -4.32 -15.93 7.17
N THR A 143 -5.36 -15.87 6.30
CA THR A 143 -6.74 -15.68 6.74
C THR A 143 -7.68 -16.82 6.35
N ASP A 144 -8.72 -17.04 7.14
CA ASP A 144 -9.86 -17.88 6.79
C ASP A 144 -10.80 -17.14 5.85
N SER A 145 -11.06 -17.71 4.68
CA SER A 145 -11.82 -17.06 3.60
C SER A 145 -13.29 -16.79 3.93
N LEU A 146 -13.89 -17.56 4.85
CA LEU A 146 -15.29 -17.40 5.24
C LEU A 146 -15.47 -16.27 6.25
N THR A 147 -14.61 -16.23 7.27
CA THR A 147 -14.79 -15.38 8.45
C THR A 147 -13.89 -14.15 8.46
N GLY A 148 -12.82 -14.14 7.65
CA GLY A 148 -11.81 -13.08 7.65
C GLY A 148 -10.98 -13.04 8.93
N LEU A 149 -11.00 -14.10 9.73
CA LEU A 149 -10.11 -14.29 10.87
C LEU A 149 -8.75 -14.80 10.40
N SER A 150 -7.76 -14.81 11.31
CA SER A 150 -6.54 -15.57 11.08
C SER A 150 -6.89 -17.05 10.87
N ASN A 151 -6.21 -17.70 9.92
CA ASN A 151 -6.33 -19.14 9.74
C ASN A 151 -5.41 -19.90 10.72
N ARG A 152 -5.53 -21.23 10.75
CA ARG A 152 -4.71 -22.11 11.60
C ARG A 152 -3.20 -21.86 11.40
N TYR A 153 -2.76 -21.75 10.15
CA TYR A 153 -1.34 -21.55 9.85
C TYR A 153 -0.79 -20.26 10.49
N PHE A 154 -1.46 -19.15 10.27
CA PHE A 154 -1.04 -17.86 10.83
C PHE A 154 -1.11 -17.85 12.35
N PHE A 155 -2.12 -18.51 12.93
CA PHE A 155 -2.27 -18.64 14.37
C PHE A 155 -1.09 -19.40 14.99
N ASP A 156 -0.71 -20.54 14.42
CA ASP A 156 0.39 -21.38 14.90
C ASP A 156 1.75 -20.65 14.83
N GLU A 157 2.00 -19.93 13.73
CA GLU A 157 3.21 -19.09 13.58
C GLU A 157 3.23 -17.92 14.57
N SER A 158 2.11 -17.24 14.75
CA SER A 158 1.96 -16.15 15.73
C SER A 158 2.17 -16.65 17.16
N LEU A 159 1.64 -17.81 17.50
CA LEU A 159 1.82 -18.41 18.83
C LEU A 159 3.29 -18.72 19.11
N LYS A 160 4.03 -19.29 18.16
CA LYS A 160 5.47 -19.52 18.28
C LYS A 160 6.23 -18.23 18.55
N GLN A 161 5.91 -17.15 17.82
CA GLN A 161 6.55 -15.85 17.99
C GLN A 161 6.25 -15.23 19.35
N VAL A 162 4.98 -15.21 19.76
CA VAL A 162 4.54 -14.66 21.05
C VAL A 162 5.17 -15.42 22.21
N LEU A 163 5.23 -16.76 22.16
CA LEU A 163 5.90 -17.58 23.16
C LEU A 163 7.40 -17.27 23.26
N ALA A 164 8.08 -17.09 22.12
CA ALA A 164 9.50 -16.74 22.10
C ALA A 164 9.79 -15.37 22.72
N ILE A 165 8.93 -14.36 22.45
CA ILE A 165 9.05 -13.00 23.00
C ILE A 165 8.74 -13.03 24.53
N ASN A 166 7.65 -13.67 24.92
CA ASN A 166 7.20 -13.67 26.32
C ASN A 166 8.12 -14.49 27.22
N ASN A 167 8.79 -15.51 26.71
CA ASN A 167 9.80 -16.26 27.45
C ASN A 167 11.01 -15.37 27.86
N ARG A 168 11.36 -14.39 27.01
CA ARG A 168 12.42 -13.41 27.31
C ARG A 168 11.94 -12.33 28.28
N SER A 169 10.71 -11.86 28.15
CA SER A 169 10.13 -10.78 28.99
C SER A 169 9.47 -11.28 30.27
N LYS A 170 9.40 -12.60 30.50
CA LYS A 170 8.66 -13.25 31.61
C LYS A 170 7.17 -12.89 31.68
N LYS A 171 6.60 -12.49 30.56
CA LYS A 171 5.17 -12.24 30.43
C LYS A 171 4.41 -13.55 30.18
N LYS A 172 3.10 -13.56 30.56
CA LYS A 172 2.23 -14.70 30.34
C LYS A 172 1.48 -14.59 29.00
N VAL A 173 1.06 -15.75 28.51
CA VAL A 173 0.17 -15.90 27.35
C VAL A 173 -1.04 -16.68 27.80
N ALA A 174 -2.23 -16.22 27.46
CA ALA A 174 -3.44 -17.01 27.62
C ALA A 174 -3.91 -17.48 26.23
N LEU A 175 -4.37 -18.72 26.18
CA LEU A 175 -4.89 -19.35 24.98
C LEU A 175 -6.29 -19.89 25.30
N LEU A 176 -7.30 -19.43 24.57
CA LEU A 176 -8.66 -19.95 24.59
C LEU A 176 -8.88 -20.74 23.29
N LEU A 177 -9.31 -21.99 23.46
CA LEU A 177 -9.77 -22.84 22.36
C LEU A 177 -11.24 -23.17 22.62
N PHE A 178 -12.09 -23.00 21.62
CA PHE A 178 -13.52 -23.29 21.74
C PHE A 178 -14.10 -23.68 20.38
N ASP A 179 -15.22 -24.39 20.42
CA ASP A 179 -16.04 -24.77 19.28
C ASP A 179 -17.50 -24.36 19.49
N LEU A 180 -18.33 -24.49 18.47
CA LEU A 180 -19.75 -24.17 18.57
C LEU A 180 -20.54 -25.48 18.78
N ASP A 181 -21.13 -25.59 19.98
CA ASP A 181 -22.00 -26.71 20.28
C ASP A 181 -23.12 -26.87 19.24
N ASP A 182 -23.36 -28.10 18.84
CA ASP A 182 -24.42 -28.49 17.89
C ASP A 182 -24.33 -27.82 16.50
N PHE A 183 -23.18 -27.28 16.10
CA PHE A 183 -23.02 -26.63 14.79
C PHE A 183 -23.34 -27.57 13.62
N LYS A 184 -22.98 -28.84 13.74
CA LYS A 184 -23.34 -29.87 12.76
C LYS A 184 -24.85 -30.01 12.60
N MET A 185 -25.61 -29.96 13.71
CA MET A 185 -27.07 -30.03 13.66
C MET A 185 -27.68 -28.83 12.91
N VAL A 186 -27.09 -27.66 13.04
CA VAL A 186 -27.51 -26.47 12.27
C VAL A 186 -27.30 -26.69 10.77
N ASN A 187 -26.13 -27.21 10.38
CA ASN A 187 -25.85 -27.51 8.97
C ASN A 187 -26.79 -28.59 8.40
N ASP A 188 -27.01 -29.66 9.17
CA ASP A 188 -27.88 -30.76 8.75
C ASP A 188 -29.36 -30.35 8.63
N SER A 189 -29.81 -29.40 9.49
CA SER A 189 -31.20 -28.93 9.54
C SER A 189 -31.51 -27.79 8.56
N PHE A 190 -30.56 -26.87 8.35
CA PHE A 190 -30.81 -25.60 7.66
C PHE A 190 -29.86 -25.36 6.46
N GLY A 191 -28.94 -26.28 6.22
CA GLY A 191 -27.94 -26.18 5.15
C GLY A 191 -26.68 -25.39 5.51
N HIS A 192 -25.62 -25.61 4.75
CA HIS A 192 -24.30 -25.00 4.98
C HIS A 192 -24.32 -23.47 4.87
N ASP A 193 -25.16 -22.90 4.02
CA ASP A 193 -25.28 -21.43 3.87
C ASP A 193 -25.72 -20.77 5.18
N VAL A 194 -26.64 -21.42 5.94
CA VAL A 194 -27.09 -20.92 7.25
C VAL A 194 -25.99 -21.09 8.28
N GLY A 195 -25.25 -22.20 8.24
CA GLY A 195 -24.07 -22.40 9.08
C GLY A 195 -22.97 -21.33 8.85
N ASP A 196 -22.73 -20.98 7.59
CA ASP A 196 -21.77 -19.93 7.23
C ASP A 196 -22.20 -18.55 7.76
N ILE A 197 -23.50 -18.24 7.69
CA ILE A 197 -24.06 -17.02 8.29
C ILE A 197 -23.90 -17.02 9.81
N LEU A 198 -24.15 -18.16 10.46
CA LEU A 198 -23.98 -18.31 11.91
C LEU A 198 -22.52 -18.05 12.31
N LEU A 199 -21.56 -18.69 11.64
CA LEU A 199 -20.13 -18.48 11.89
C LEU A 199 -19.74 -17.00 11.78
N LYS A 200 -20.17 -16.31 10.72
CA LYS A 200 -19.92 -14.86 10.55
C LYS A 200 -20.51 -14.02 11.66
N LYS A 201 -21.72 -14.35 12.13
CA LYS A 201 -22.37 -13.63 13.25
C LYS A 201 -21.66 -13.86 14.57
N VAL A 202 -21.24 -15.09 14.86
CA VAL A 202 -20.45 -15.42 16.06
C VAL A 202 -19.15 -14.64 16.07
N VAL A 203 -18.43 -14.64 14.94
CA VAL A 203 -17.18 -13.90 14.80
C VAL A 203 -17.38 -12.39 15.02
N ALA A 204 -18.41 -11.81 14.43
CA ALA A 204 -18.70 -10.38 14.60
C ALA A 204 -18.98 -10.04 16.07
N ARG A 205 -19.72 -10.90 16.78
CA ARG A 205 -20.03 -10.71 18.21
C ARG A 205 -18.80 -10.82 19.09
N ILE A 206 -17.95 -11.83 18.86
CA ILE A 206 -16.72 -12.03 19.65
C ILE A 206 -15.71 -10.89 19.36
N LYS A 207 -15.53 -10.48 18.10
CA LYS A 207 -14.69 -9.32 17.76
C LYS A 207 -15.10 -8.05 18.50
N GLY A 208 -16.38 -7.84 18.74
CA GLY A 208 -16.88 -6.69 19.51
C GLY A 208 -16.50 -6.72 21.01
N CYS A 209 -16.07 -7.86 21.53
CA CYS A 209 -15.62 -8.02 22.92
C CYS A 209 -14.09 -7.95 23.06
N LEU A 210 -13.35 -8.05 21.95
CA LEU A 210 -11.89 -8.04 21.94
C LEU A 210 -11.34 -6.61 21.81
N ARG A 211 -10.15 -6.37 22.39
CA ARG A 211 -9.51 -5.04 22.41
C ARG A 211 -8.68 -4.73 21.15
N GLY A 212 -8.56 -5.70 20.22
CA GLY A 212 -7.81 -5.55 18.96
C GLY A 212 -6.32 -5.87 19.04
N SER A 213 -5.80 -6.13 20.25
CA SER A 213 -4.42 -6.64 20.46
C SER A 213 -4.34 -8.16 20.49
N GLU A 214 -5.49 -8.81 20.55
CA GLU A 214 -5.61 -10.26 20.60
C GLU A 214 -5.60 -10.87 19.21
N THR A 215 -5.00 -12.04 19.08
CA THR A 215 -5.09 -12.82 17.85
C THR A 215 -6.30 -13.73 17.93
N PHE A 216 -7.28 -13.52 17.06
CA PHE A 216 -8.47 -14.35 16.94
C PHE A 216 -8.42 -15.11 15.62
N ALA A 217 -8.54 -16.44 15.69
CA ALA A 217 -8.40 -17.33 14.56
C ALA A 217 -9.54 -18.34 14.46
N ARG A 218 -9.81 -18.81 13.24
CA ARG A 218 -10.60 -19.99 12.96
C ARG A 218 -9.66 -21.12 12.57
N LEU A 219 -9.68 -22.22 13.33
CA LEU A 219 -8.77 -23.34 13.11
C LEU A 219 -9.31 -24.33 12.07
N GLY A 220 -10.62 -24.31 11.84
CA GLY A 220 -11.33 -25.14 10.85
C GLY A 220 -12.74 -25.48 11.34
N GLY A 221 -13.68 -25.71 10.43
CA GLY A 221 -15.05 -26.03 10.81
C GLY A 221 -15.67 -24.98 11.77
N ASP A 222 -16.01 -25.40 12.96
CA ASP A 222 -16.55 -24.62 14.07
C ASP A 222 -15.54 -24.34 15.19
N GLU A 223 -14.27 -24.73 14.99
CA GLU A 223 -13.19 -24.54 15.97
C GLU A 223 -12.55 -23.15 15.85
N PHE A 224 -12.40 -22.48 16.98
CA PHE A 224 -11.82 -21.15 17.10
C PHE A 224 -10.73 -21.10 18.17
N ALA A 225 -9.83 -20.13 18.03
CA ALA A 225 -8.78 -19.86 19.01
C ALA A 225 -8.63 -18.35 19.23
N ILE A 226 -8.42 -17.95 20.49
CA ILE A 226 -8.04 -16.59 20.86
C ILE A 226 -6.76 -16.66 21.66
N MET A 227 -5.78 -15.84 21.28
CA MET A 227 -4.51 -15.71 21.97
C MET A 227 -4.36 -14.30 22.52
N LEU A 228 -4.12 -14.20 23.82
CA LEU A 228 -3.80 -12.98 24.54
C LEU A 228 -2.32 -13.03 24.95
N GLY A 229 -1.53 -12.10 24.47
CA GLY A 229 -0.10 -11.98 24.78
C GLY A 229 0.17 -10.87 25.79
N ASN A 230 1.43 -10.83 26.27
CA ASN A 230 1.95 -9.75 27.14
C ASN A 230 1.22 -9.55 28.47
N LEU A 231 0.64 -10.59 29.04
CA LEU A 231 -0.06 -10.51 30.32
C LEU A 231 0.91 -10.45 31.50
N ASP A 232 0.68 -9.53 32.43
CA ASP A 232 1.47 -9.41 33.65
C ASP A 232 1.03 -10.43 34.72
N SER A 233 -0.27 -10.77 34.76
CA SER A 233 -0.83 -11.78 35.65
C SER A 233 -1.88 -12.63 34.94
N SER A 234 -2.24 -13.78 35.53
CA SER A 234 -3.33 -14.63 35.05
C SER A 234 -4.70 -13.99 35.13
N ASP A 235 -4.89 -12.98 35.99
CA ASP A 235 -6.17 -12.31 36.21
C ASP A 235 -6.51 -11.30 35.10
N GLN A 236 -5.59 -11.10 34.14
CA GLN A 236 -5.79 -10.24 32.96
C GLN A 236 -6.30 -11.01 31.73
N ALA A 237 -6.40 -12.34 31.81
CA ALA A 237 -6.82 -13.20 30.69
C ALA A 237 -8.34 -13.28 30.51
#